data_8926729f23ab5f86de9aa385afc61b58
#
_entry.id   8926729f23ab5f86de9aa385afc61b58
#
_cell.length_a   1.000
_cell.length_b   1.000
_cell.length_c   1.000
_cell.angle_alpha   90.00
_cell.angle_beta   90.00
_cell.angle_gamma   90.00
#
_symmetry.space_group_name_H-M   'P 1'
#
loop_
_entity.id
_entity.type
_entity.pdbx_description
1 polymer ?
#
loop_
_entity_poly.entity_id
_entity_poly.type
_entity_poly.pdbx_seq_one_letter_code
_entity_poly.pdbx_strand_id
1 'polypeptide(L)'
;MTHSMTFNILLMVLCVSGTGCVHRIHVTPLPTSVSSITIPRTLQAVISPIAMEGPDHRPGIALLEWSHLDLKQAVLRYLQQRGTFASVSPDPADLTLRVATKLTLTSRSGLYHYRIVLQAEMSEAARLVKSYRAEQTAVGSSVRWVTASDHRPIETALQETLEDLTRQIEADRPLYISRIEQPSQQLPPDKPSAGG
;
A
#
# COMPACT_ATOMS: atom_id res chain seq x y z
N MET A 1 30.71 2.71 -52.28
CA MET A 1 30.62 1.77 -51.13
C MET A 1 30.69 2.44 -49.73
N THR A 2 30.95 3.73 -49.64
CA THR A 2 31.14 4.48 -48.38
C THR A 2 29.82 4.95 -47.69
N HIS A 3 28.72 5.14 -48.42
CA HIS A 3 27.43 5.61 -47.86
C HIS A 3 26.67 4.58 -47.03
N SER A 4 26.89 3.28 -47.25
CA SER A 4 26.19 2.23 -46.51
C SER A 4 26.72 2.06 -45.09
N MET A 5 27.99 2.35 -44.89
CA MET A 5 28.67 2.16 -43.59
C MET A 5 28.33 3.29 -42.59
N THR A 6 28.21 4.53 -43.08
CA THR A 6 27.82 5.68 -42.23
C THR A 6 26.34 5.61 -41.80
N PHE A 7 25.45 5.08 -42.65
CA PHE A 7 24.03 4.90 -42.30
C PHE A 7 23.84 3.87 -41.17
N ASN A 8 24.59 2.75 -41.24
CA ASN A 8 24.52 1.72 -40.18
C ASN A 8 25.06 2.18 -38.84
N ILE A 9 26.12 3.00 -38.83
CA ILE A 9 26.67 3.58 -37.57
C ILE A 9 25.69 4.58 -36.98
N LEU A 10 25.02 5.40 -37.77
CA LEU A 10 24.00 6.34 -37.34
C LEU A 10 22.79 5.64 -36.73
N LEU A 11 22.33 4.53 -37.34
CA LEU A 11 21.21 3.72 -36.85
C LEU A 11 21.56 3.03 -35.52
N MET A 12 22.80 2.54 -35.39
CA MET A 12 23.26 1.89 -34.15
C MET A 12 23.37 2.88 -32.95
N VAL A 13 23.80 4.13 -33.22
CA VAL A 13 23.84 5.19 -32.19
C VAL A 13 22.45 5.62 -31.77
N LEU A 14 21.45 5.63 -32.67
CA LEU A 14 20.06 5.96 -32.34
C LEU A 14 19.39 4.90 -31.46
N CYS A 15 19.77 3.63 -31.59
CA CYS A 15 19.19 2.54 -30.78
C CYS A 15 19.69 2.52 -29.32
N VAL A 16 20.87 3.11 -29.04
CA VAL A 16 21.44 3.13 -27.68
C VAL A 16 20.87 4.27 -26.83
N SER A 17 20.24 5.27 -27.43
CA SER A 17 19.75 6.47 -26.74
C SER A 17 18.42 6.29 -26.00
N GLY A 18 17.78 5.13 -26.06
CA GLY A 18 16.40 4.90 -25.56
C GLY A 18 16.27 4.19 -24.23
N THR A 19 17.36 3.75 -23.59
CA THR A 19 17.28 3.09 -22.29
C THR A 19 17.32 4.10 -21.17
N GLY A 20 16.17 4.73 -20.88
CA GLY A 20 15.99 5.48 -19.64
C GLY A 20 16.27 4.54 -18.45
N CYS A 21 17.09 5.00 -17.49
CA CYS A 21 17.34 4.25 -16.27
C CYS A 21 16.03 4.12 -15.46
N VAL A 22 15.48 2.92 -15.36
CA VAL A 22 14.34 2.62 -14.48
C VAL A 22 14.88 2.39 -13.07
N HIS A 23 14.45 3.22 -12.14
CA HIS A 23 14.76 3.06 -10.73
C HIS A 23 13.67 2.27 -10.03
N ARG A 24 13.95 1.03 -9.66
CA ARG A 24 13.02 0.17 -8.95
C ARG A 24 13.04 0.44 -7.47
N ILE A 25 11.85 0.61 -6.91
CA ILE A 25 11.64 0.86 -5.48
C ILE A 25 11.43 -0.48 -4.78
N HIS A 26 12.30 -0.76 -3.80
CA HIS A 26 12.14 -1.85 -2.85
C HIS A 26 12.21 -1.26 -1.45
N VAL A 27 11.13 -1.33 -0.70
CA VAL A 27 11.05 -0.82 0.68
C VAL A 27 10.56 -1.90 1.63
N THR A 28 11.06 -1.87 2.84
CA THR A 28 10.72 -2.80 3.91
C THR A 28 10.33 -2.03 5.18
N PRO A 29 9.18 -1.33 5.17
CA PRO A 29 8.74 -0.60 6.34
C PRO A 29 8.55 -1.55 7.52
N LEU A 30 9.08 -1.17 8.67
CA LEU A 30 8.96 -1.92 9.92
C LEU A 30 8.12 -1.11 10.90
N PRO A 31 7.18 -1.73 11.62
CA PRO A 31 6.44 -1.03 12.66
C PRO A 31 7.40 -0.59 13.78
N THR A 32 7.21 0.62 14.30
CA THR A 32 8.01 1.16 15.41
C THR A 32 7.80 0.38 16.71
N SER A 33 6.63 -0.25 16.84
CA SER A 33 6.28 -1.12 17.97
C SER A 33 5.26 -2.18 17.55
N VAL A 34 5.21 -3.27 18.26
CA VAL A 34 4.12 -4.24 18.18
C VAL A 34 2.87 -3.62 18.81
N SER A 35 1.70 -3.91 18.26
CA SER A 35 0.44 -3.42 18.81
C SER A 35 0.22 -3.96 20.24
N SER A 36 -0.18 -3.08 21.16
CA SER A 36 -0.65 -3.47 22.48
C SER A 36 -2.11 -3.93 22.47
N ILE A 37 -2.80 -3.77 21.33
CA ILE A 37 -4.21 -4.07 21.13
C ILE A 37 -4.33 -5.14 20.07
N THR A 38 -4.95 -6.28 20.39
CA THR A 38 -5.23 -7.33 19.41
C THR A 38 -6.74 -7.37 19.12
N ILE A 39 -7.06 -7.36 17.82
CA ILE A 39 -8.39 -7.68 17.32
C ILE A 39 -8.42 -9.19 17.09
N PRO A 40 -9.25 -9.97 17.80
CA PRO A 40 -9.26 -11.44 17.74
C PRO A 40 -9.98 -11.94 16.48
N ARG A 41 -9.61 -11.41 15.32
CA ARG A 41 -10.14 -11.72 13.99
C ARG A 41 -8.99 -11.91 13.03
N THR A 42 -9.21 -12.76 12.03
CA THR A 42 -8.28 -12.93 10.92
C THR A 42 -8.51 -11.85 9.87
N LEU A 43 -7.43 -11.37 9.24
CA LEU A 43 -7.46 -10.32 8.23
C LEU A 43 -6.96 -10.81 6.88
N GLN A 44 -7.79 -10.67 5.85
CA GLN A 44 -7.35 -10.71 4.47
C GLN A 44 -6.91 -9.30 4.04
N ALA A 45 -5.67 -9.13 3.57
CA ALA A 45 -5.21 -7.87 3.02
C ALA A 45 -5.11 -7.94 1.49
N VAL A 46 -5.88 -7.08 0.82
CA VAL A 46 -5.94 -6.93 -0.64
C VAL A 46 -5.34 -5.59 -1.01
N ILE A 47 -4.16 -5.62 -1.63
CA ILE A 47 -3.41 -4.42 -1.98
C ILE A 47 -3.58 -4.15 -3.47
N SER A 48 -4.01 -2.95 -3.83
CA SER A 48 -4.11 -2.51 -5.23
C SER A 48 -2.74 -2.10 -5.78
N PRO A 49 -2.53 -2.12 -7.11
CA PRO A 49 -1.37 -1.50 -7.73
C PRO A 49 -1.25 -0.03 -7.30
N ILE A 50 -0.03 0.46 -7.17
CA ILE A 50 0.21 1.85 -6.77
C ILE A 50 -0.15 2.82 -7.91
N ALA A 51 -0.79 3.93 -7.55
CA ALA A 51 -0.91 5.10 -8.41
C ALA A 51 0.26 6.05 -8.13
N MET A 52 1.03 6.39 -9.17
CA MET A 52 2.15 7.34 -9.08
C MET A 52 1.83 8.59 -9.87
N GLU A 53 1.92 9.75 -9.23
CA GLU A 53 1.55 11.04 -9.79
C GLU A 53 2.54 12.13 -9.40
N GLY A 54 2.36 13.29 -10.00
CA GLY A 54 3.11 14.51 -9.70
C GLY A 54 3.91 15.04 -10.88
N PRO A 55 4.19 16.36 -10.92
CA PRO A 55 4.88 17.02 -12.02
C PRO A 55 6.32 16.50 -12.20
N ASP A 56 6.94 15.99 -11.14
CA ASP A 56 8.31 15.48 -11.14
C ASP A 56 8.38 13.97 -11.37
N HIS A 57 7.22 13.29 -11.44
CA HIS A 57 7.10 11.90 -11.87
C HIS A 57 6.90 11.87 -13.40
N ARG A 58 7.91 12.28 -14.16
CA ARG A 58 7.89 12.29 -15.63
C ARG A 58 8.76 11.19 -16.18
N PRO A 59 8.37 10.59 -17.31
CA PRO A 59 9.29 9.79 -18.11
C PRO A 59 10.49 10.67 -18.49
N GLY A 60 11.64 10.32 -18.03
CA GLY A 60 12.87 11.10 -18.23
C GLY A 60 14.09 10.30 -17.82
N ILE A 61 15.10 10.97 -17.28
CA ILE A 61 16.40 10.37 -16.98
C ILE A 61 16.29 9.28 -15.90
N ALA A 62 15.32 9.36 -14.98
CA ALA A 62 15.02 8.29 -14.03
C ALA A 62 13.50 8.15 -13.86
N LEU A 63 12.98 6.99 -14.25
CA LEU A 63 11.59 6.60 -14.00
C LEU A 63 11.54 5.79 -12.72
N LEU A 64 10.73 6.23 -11.74
CA LEU A 64 10.44 5.43 -10.56
C LEU A 64 9.45 4.32 -10.94
N GLU A 65 9.82 3.09 -10.64
CA GLU A 65 8.95 1.92 -10.78
C GLU A 65 8.81 1.23 -9.43
N TRP A 66 7.59 1.07 -8.97
CA TRP A 66 7.29 0.29 -7.78
C TRP A 66 6.40 -0.88 -8.16
N SER A 67 6.95 -2.08 -8.13
CA SER A 67 6.17 -3.25 -8.51
C SER A 67 5.03 -3.50 -7.52
N HIS A 68 3.88 -3.93 -8.04
CA HIS A 68 2.72 -4.29 -7.22
C HIS A 68 3.07 -5.41 -6.22
N LEU A 69 3.91 -6.35 -6.63
CA LEU A 69 4.33 -7.46 -5.75
C LEU A 69 5.16 -6.95 -4.56
N ASP A 70 6.10 -6.03 -4.80
CA ASP A 70 6.94 -5.47 -3.73
C ASP A 70 6.09 -4.65 -2.74
N LEU A 71 5.19 -3.81 -3.24
CA LEU A 71 4.26 -3.06 -2.41
C LEU A 71 3.37 -3.99 -1.58
N LYS A 72 2.79 -5.02 -2.22
CA LYS A 72 1.95 -6.01 -1.53
C LYS A 72 2.72 -6.71 -0.42
N GLN A 73 3.94 -7.16 -0.68
CA GLN A 73 4.78 -7.82 0.32
C GLN A 73 5.17 -6.88 1.46
N ALA A 74 5.50 -5.62 1.15
CA ALA A 74 5.84 -4.61 2.14
C ALA A 74 4.68 -4.37 3.11
N VAL A 75 3.48 -4.13 2.60
CA VAL A 75 2.28 -3.88 3.41
C VAL A 75 1.86 -5.11 4.20
N LEU A 76 1.84 -6.31 3.58
CA LEU A 76 1.50 -7.55 4.29
C LEU A 76 2.46 -7.81 5.45
N ARG A 77 3.77 -7.72 5.20
CA ARG A 77 4.80 -7.92 6.24
C ARG A 77 4.64 -6.94 7.39
N TYR A 78 4.42 -5.66 7.07
CA TYR A 78 4.18 -4.64 8.07
C TYR A 78 2.98 -4.98 8.97
N LEU A 79 1.82 -5.32 8.39
CA LEU A 79 0.60 -5.66 9.14
C LEU A 79 0.78 -6.91 10.01
N GLN A 80 1.51 -7.93 9.50
CA GLN A 80 1.85 -9.15 10.26
C GLN A 80 2.73 -8.81 11.46
N GLN A 81 3.77 -7.99 11.27
CA GLN A 81 4.71 -7.62 12.34
C GLN A 81 4.09 -6.67 13.36
N ARG A 82 3.15 -5.82 12.95
CA ARG A 82 2.41 -4.94 13.87
C ARG A 82 1.57 -5.74 14.86
N GLY A 83 0.99 -6.86 14.44
CA GLY A 83 0.25 -7.78 15.32
C GLY A 83 -1.10 -7.25 15.80
N THR A 84 -1.72 -6.32 15.08
CA THR A 84 -3.05 -5.77 15.41
C THR A 84 -4.16 -6.82 15.27
N PHE A 85 -4.01 -7.79 14.36
CA PHE A 85 -4.98 -8.87 14.12
C PHE A 85 -4.43 -10.23 14.56
N ALA A 86 -5.33 -11.18 14.82
CA ALA A 86 -4.93 -12.55 15.19
C ALA A 86 -4.05 -13.20 14.12
N SER A 87 -4.35 -12.94 12.83
CA SER A 87 -3.48 -13.30 11.72
C SER A 87 -3.76 -12.39 10.52
N VAL A 88 -2.76 -12.23 9.64
CA VAL A 88 -2.88 -11.47 8.39
C VAL A 88 -2.37 -12.33 7.24
N SER A 89 -3.18 -12.53 6.20
CA SER A 89 -2.83 -13.29 5.01
C SER A 89 -3.42 -12.67 3.73
N PRO A 90 -3.01 -13.10 2.54
CA PRO A 90 -3.70 -12.77 1.29
C PRO A 90 -4.97 -13.59 1.07
N ASP A 91 -5.19 -14.67 1.85
CA ASP A 91 -6.29 -15.60 1.71
C ASP A 91 -7.57 -15.07 2.37
N PRO A 92 -8.77 -15.59 1.99
CA PRO A 92 -10.02 -15.21 2.62
C PRO A 92 -10.00 -15.37 4.15
N ALA A 93 -10.54 -14.38 4.83
CA ALA A 93 -10.54 -14.27 6.29
C ALA A 93 -11.83 -13.62 6.80
N ASP A 94 -11.96 -13.46 8.13
CA ASP A 94 -13.12 -12.84 8.76
C ASP A 94 -13.35 -11.40 8.30
N LEU A 95 -12.25 -10.66 8.18
CA LEU A 95 -12.23 -9.28 7.72
C LEU A 95 -11.40 -9.16 6.45
N THR A 96 -11.80 -8.25 5.58
CA THR A 96 -11.03 -7.91 4.38
C THR A 96 -10.66 -6.43 4.42
N LEU A 97 -9.36 -6.13 4.37
CA LEU A 97 -8.80 -4.79 4.23
C LEU A 97 -8.34 -4.59 2.79
N ARG A 98 -9.03 -3.75 2.04
CA ARG A 98 -8.61 -3.31 0.70
C ARG A 98 -7.82 -2.03 0.83
N VAL A 99 -6.58 -2.00 0.32
CA VAL A 99 -5.69 -0.84 0.42
C VAL A 99 -5.33 -0.36 -0.98
N ALA A 100 -5.62 0.90 -1.26
CA ALA A 100 -5.16 1.63 -2.43
C ALA A 100 -4.08 2.63 -2.00
N THR A 101 -2.95 2.62 -2.69
CA THR A 101 -1.78 3.45 -2.40
C THR A 101 -1.54 4.43 -3.53
N LYS A 102 -1.30 5.68 -3.17
CA LYS A 102 -0.92 6.76 -4.10
C LYS A 102 0.38 7.39 -3.63
N LEU A 103 1.38 7.44 -4.51
CA LEU A 103 2.61 8.19 -4.31
C LEU A 103 2.58 9.44 -5.19
N THR A 104 2.75 10.61 -4.59
CA THR A 104 2.90 11.87 -5.31
C THR A 104 4.31 12.41 -5.08
N LEU A 105 5.01 12.68 -6.17
CA LEU A 105 6.35 13.25 -6.14
C LEU A 105 6.30 14.71 -6.61
N THR A 106 6.77 15.62 -5.77
CA THR A 106 6.89 17.05 -6.09
C THR A 106 8.27 17.57 -5.71
N SER A 107 8.77 18.53 -6.46
CA SER A 107 10.02 19.23 -6.15
C SER A 107 9.70 20.66 -5.67
N ARG A 108 10.25 21.03 -4.52
CA ARG A 108 10.10 22.39 -3.96
C ARG A 108 11.39 22.82 -3.29
N SER A 109 11.86 24.02 -3.62
CA SER A 109 13.07 24.61 -3.04
C SER A 109 14.30 23.68 -3.14
N GLY A 110 14.45 22.95 -4.24
CA GLY A 110 15.57 22.03 -4.46
C GLY A 110 15.48 20.70 -3.69
N LEU A 111 14.38 20.44 -3.00
CA LEU A 111 14.14 19.16 -2.32
C LEU A 111 12.97 18.41 -2.96
N TYR A 112 13.00 17.08 -2.92
CA TYR A 112 11.89 16.23 -3.34
C TYR A 112 11.01 15.87 -2.15
N HIS A 113 9.71 16.00 -2.34
CA HIS A 113 8.67 15.64 -1.38
C HIS A 113 7.94 14.40 -1.88
N TYR A 114 7.99 13.34 -1.10
CA TYR A 114 7.37 12.04 -1.35
C TYR A 114 6.14 11.93 -0.46
N ARG A 115 4.98 12.19 -1.04
CA ARG A 115 3.70 12.11 -0.34
C ARG A 115 3.05 10.79 -0.63
N ILE A 116 2.81 9.99 0.41
CA ILE A 116 2.06 8.74 0.32
C ILE A 116 0.70 8.92 0.95
N VAL A 117 -0.33 8.49 0.22
CA VAL A 117 -1.71 8.44 0.68
C VAL A 117 -2.17 7.00 0.61
N LEU A 118 -2.63 6.45 1.73
CA LEU A 118 -3.35 5.19 1.80
C LEU A 118 -4.83 5.46 1.97
N GLN A 119 -5.64 4.86 1.10
CA GLN A 119 -7.08 4.73 1.28
C GLN A 119 -7.37 3.26 1.54
N ALA A 120 -8.04 2.97 2.64
CA ALA A 120 -8.30 1.59 3.04
C ALA A 120 -9.78 1.40 3.38
N GLU A 121 -10.34 0.27 2.96
CA GLU A 121 -11.71 -0.12 3.21
C GLU A 121 -11.71 -1.44 3.97
N MET A 122 -12.26 -1.42 5.19
CA MET A 122 -12.48 -2.61 5.99
C MET A 122 -13.88 -3.15 5.72
N SER A 123 -13.98 -4.41 5.35
CA SER A 123 -15.25 -5.09 5.12
C SER A 123 -15.33 -6.42 5.85
N GLU A 124 -16.55 -6.85 6.15
CA GLU A 124 -16.91 -8.15 6.72
C GLU A 124 -18.00 -8.78 5.84
N ALA A 125 -17.79 -10.01 5.38
CA ALA A 125 -18.71 -10.69 4.47
C ALA A 125 -19.18 -9.80 3.30
N ALA A 126 -18.23 -9.11 2.64
CA ALA A 126 -18.43 -8.16 1.54
C ALA A 126 -19.19 -6.86 1.92
N ARG A 127 -19.60 -6.68 3.18
CA ARG A 127 -20.22 -5.44 3.64
C ARG A 127 -19.16 -4.48 4.18
N LEU A 128 -19.13 -3.24 3.65
CA LEU A 128 -18.25 -2.19 4.16
C LEU A 128 -18.57 -1.90 5.64
N VAL A 129 -17.54 -1.98 6.49
CA VAL A 129 -17.63 -1.63 7.91
C VAL A 129 -17.13 -0.21 8.12
N LYS A 130 -15.95 0.11 7.60
CA LYS A 130 -15.31 1.42 7.77
C LYS A 130 -14.33 1.71 6.63
N SER A 131 -14.22 2.99 6.27
CA SER A 131 -13.16 3.50 5.38
C SER A 131 -12.17 4.33 6.18
N TYR A 132 -10.90 4.23 5.81
CA TYR A 132 -9.78 4.93 6.43
C TYR A 132 -8.98 5.70 5.40
N ARG A 133 -8.35 6.76 5.85
CA ARG A 133 -7.37 7.51 5.07
C ARG A 133 -6.21 7.90 5.96
N ALA A 134 -5.02 7.58 5.53
CA ALA A 134 -3.79 8.01 6.15
C ALA A 134 -2.88 8.67 5.10
N GLU A 135 -2.11 9.67 5.53
CA GLU A 135 -1.30 10.46 4.61
C GLU A 135 -0.06 10.98 5.32
N GLN A 136 1.12 10.77 4.72
CA GLN A 136 2.39 11.30 5.22
C GLN A 136 3.27 11.78 4.06
N THR A 137 4.19 12.69 4.38
CA THR A 137 5.14 13.25 3.42
C THR A 137 6.54 13.23 4.01
N ALA A 138 7.45 12.55 3.34
CA ALA A 138 8.87 12.61 3.66
C ALA A 138 9.63 13.46 2.63
N VAL A 139 10.74 14.05 3.07
CA VAL A 139 11.60 14.91 2.24
C VAL A 139 12.87 14.16 1.93
N GLY A 140 13.24 14.13 0.65
CA GLY A 140 14.46 13.54 0.15
C GLY A 140 15.42 14.57 -0.45
N SER A 141 16.63 14.12 -0.75
CA SER A 141 17.66 14.94 -1.42
C SER A 141 17.22 15.31 -2.84
N SER A 142 17.64 16.49 -3.31
CA SER A 142 17.47 16.91 -4.70
C SER A 142 18.33 16.11 -5.71
N VAL A 143 19.26 15.29 -5.23
CA VAL A 143 20.18 14.52 -6.08
C VAL A 143 19.56 13.16 -6.43
N ARG A 144 18.63 13.14 -7.38
CA ARG A 144 17.99 11.89 -7.87
C ARG A 144 18.92 10.98 -8.67
N TRP A 145 20.10 11.45 -9.05
CA TRP A 145 21.10 10.72 -9.83
C TRP A 145 21.81 9.62 -9.03
N VAL A 146 21.75 9.68 -7.70
CA VAL A 146 22.38 8.71 -6.82
C VAL A 146 21.31 7.69 -6.46
N THR A 147 21.47 6.47 -6.90
CA THR A 147 20.53 5.33 -6.91
C THR A 147 19.84 4.97 -5.59
N ALA A 148 20.21 5.58 -4.48
CA ALA A 148 19.61 5.30 -3.16
C ALA A 148 18.81 6.48 -2.58
N SER A 149 18.74 7.63 -3.26
CA SER A 149 18.18 8.86 -2.66
C SER A 149 16.66 8.82 -2.46
N ASP A 150 15.94 8.06 -3.29
CA ASP A 150 14.48 7.96 -3.23
C ASP A 150 14.00 6.88 -2.23
N HIS A 151 14.84 5.90 -1.90
CA HIS A 151 14.46 4.73 -1.12
C HIS A 151 14.04 5.09 0.31
N ARG A 152 14.90 5.80 1.03
CA ARG A 152 14.65 6.20 2.43
C ARG A 152 13.40 7.06 2.61
N PRO A 153 13.21 8.17 1.87
CA PRO A 153 12.03 9.01 2.07
C PRO A 153 10.74 8.27 1.69
N ILE A 154 10.74 7.41 0.68
CA ILE A 154 9.57 6.60 0.33
C ILE A 154 9.27 5.58 1.44
N GLU A 155 10.29 4.90 1.97
CA GLU A 155 10.15 3.96 3.08
C GLU A 155 9.62 4.65 4.34
N THR A 156 10.19 5.81 4.71
CA THR A 156 9.73 6.61 5.85
C THR A 156 8.27 7.04 5.68
N ALA A 157 7.92 7.62 4.52
CA ALA A 157 6.54 8.03 4.26
C ALA A 157 5.57 6.87 4.30
N LEU A 158 5.93 5.69 3.74
CA LEU A 158 5.09 4.50 3.79
C LEU A 158 4.93 3.98 5.21
N GLN A 159 6.03 3.89 5.97
CA GLN A 159 6.02 3.44 7.35
C GLN A 159 5.11 4.31 8.22
N GLU A 160 5.30 5.62 8.18
CA GLU A 160 4.49 6.56 8.96
C GLU A 160 3.01 6.54 8.56
N THR A 161 2.72 6.36 7.26
CA THR A 161 1.34 6.24 6.78
C THR A 161 0.69 4.93 7.25
N LEU A 162 1.43 3.81 7.27
CA LEU A 162 0.96 2.53 7.81
C LEU A 162 0.77 2.58 9.33
N GLU A 163 1.65 3.27 10.05
CA GLU A 163 1.51 3.53 11.50
C GLU A 163 0.20 4.27 11.79
N ASP A 164 -0.08 5.33 11.03
CA ASP A 164 -1.30 6.12 11.19
C ASP A 164 -2.55 5.30 10.85
N LEU A 165 -2.53 4.56 9.74
CA LEU A 165 -3.62 3.67 9.34
C LEU A 165 -3.92 2.62 10.42
N THR A 166 -2.89 1.94 10.91
CA THR A 166 -3.08 0.89 11.94
C THR A 166 -3.57 1.47 13.25
N ARG A 167 -3.11 2.66 13.66
CA ARG A 167 -3.60 3.38 14.84
C ARG A 167 -5.09 3.73 14.73
N GLN A 168 -5.55 4.18 13.56
CA GLN A 168 -6.98 4.43 13.31
C GLN A 168 -7.80 3.14 13.42
N ILE A 169 -7.31 2.02 12.87
CA ILE A 169 -7.96 0.70 12.96
C ILE A 169 -8.01 0.23 14.44
N GLU A 170 -6.93 0.39 15.19
CA GLU A 170 -6.84 0.04 16.60
C GLU A 170 -7.82 0.83 17.44
N ALA A 171 -8.01 2.14 17.18
CA ALA A 171 -8.99 2.98 17.84
C ALA A 171 -10.45 2.52 17.57
N ASP A 172 -10.70 1.97 16.40
CA ASP A 172 -12.00 1.44 15.98
C ASP A 172 -12.21 -0.06 16.35
N ARG A 173 -11.32 -0.65 17.16
CA ARG A 173 -11.42 -2.05 17.64
C ARG A 173 -12.84 -2.50 18.05
N PRO A 174 -13.63 -1.70 18.77
CA PRO A 174 -14.98 -2.11 19.17
C PRO A 174 -15.88 -2.49 17.98
N LEU A 175 -15.71 -1.86 16.81
CA LEU A 175 -16.50 -2.16 15.60
C LEU A 175 -16.27 -3.58 15.08
N TYR A 176 -15.12 -4.18 15.40
CA TYR A 176 -14.69 -5.49 14.89
C TYR A 176 -14.96 -6.64 15.89
N ILE A 177 -15.23 -6.31 17.14
CA ILE A 177 -15.44 -7.29 18.21
C ILE A 177 -16.93 -7.49 18.52
N SER A 178 -17.74 -6.42 18.51
CA SER A 178 -19.13 -6.39 18.98
C SER A 178 -20.06 -7.39 18.28
N ARG A 179 -19.66 -7.95 17.14
CA ARG A 179 -20.45 -8.92 16.38
C ARG A 179 -20.25 -10.37 16.79
N ILE A 180 -19.18 -10.67 17.52
CA ILE A 180 -18.95 -12.02 18.02
C ILE A 180 -19.93 -12.34 19.15
N GLU A 181 -20.45 -11.31 19.85
CA GLU A 181 -21.28 -11.45 21.04
C GLU A 181 -22.79 -11.50 20.79
N GLN A 182 -23.26 -11.37 19.55
CA GLN A 182 -24.66 -11.63 19.24
C GLN A 182 -24.82 -13.09 18.80
N PRO A 183 -25.10 -14.04 19.72
CA PRO A 183 -25.57 -15.35 19.33
C PRO A 183 -26.85 -15.13 18.55
N SER A 184 -26.98 -15.81 17.40
CA SER A 184 -28.19 -15.84 16.58
C SER A 184 -29.39 -15.93 17.52
N GLN A 185 -30.18 -14.88 17.62
CA GLN A 185 -31.47 -14.97 18.30
C GLN A 185 -32.24 -16.09 17.58
N GLN A 186 -32.25 -17.28 18.20
CA GLN A 186 -33.06 -18.40 17.78
C GLN A 186 -34.48 -17.88 17.64
N LEU A 187 -34.99 -17.91 16.41
CA LEU A 187 -36.44 -17.78 16.17
C LEU A 187 -37.15 -18.67 17.19
N PRO A 188 -38.10 -18.15 17.94
CA PRO A 188 -38.88 -18.99 18.86
C PRO A 188 -39.53 -20.12 18.03
N PRO A 189 -39.52 -21.37 18.56
CA PRO A 189 -40.10 -22.48 17.84
C PRO A 189 -41.59 -22.19 17.56
N ASP A 190 -41.96 -22.34 16.29
CA ASP A 190 -43.37 -22.25 15.86
C ASP A 190 -44.25 -23.05 16.78
N LYS A 191 -45.16 -22.35 17.45
CA LYS A 191 -46.17 -22.97 18.27
C LYS A 191 -47.06 -23.86 17.36
N PRO A 192 -47.18 -25.17 17.62
CA PRO A 192 -48.08 -25.99 16.84
C PRO A 192 -49.48 -25.44 17.00
N SER A 193 -50.10 -25.05 15.87
CA SER A 193 -51.51 -24.69 15.78
C SER A 193 -52.33 -25.91 16.18
N ALA A 194 -52.96 -25.86 17.38
CA ALA A 194 -53.96 -26.83 17.80
C ALA A 194 -55.17 -26.61 16.93
N GLY A 195 -55.38 -27.50 15.95
CA GLY A 195 -56.61 -27.63 15.20
C GLY A 195 -57.65 -28.26 16.10
N GLY A 196 -58.76 -27.56 16.24
CA GLY A 196 -60.06 -28.08 16.68
C GLY A 196 -60.98 -28.30 15.49
#